data_f28605a67a5e8801ba6b92e54b004ea3
#
_entry.id   f28605a67a5e8801ba6b92e54b004ea3
#
_cell.length_a   1.000
_cell.length_b   1.000
_cell.length_c   1.000
_cell.angle_alpha   90.00
_cell.angle_beta   90.00
_cell.angle_gamma   90.00
#
_symmetry.space_group_name_H-M   'P 1'
#
loop_
_entity.id
_entity.type
_entity.pdbx_description
1 polymer ?
#
loop_
_entity_poly.entity_id
_entity_poly.type
_entity_poly.pdbx_seq_one_letter_code
_entity_poly.pdbx_strand_id
1 'polypeptide(L)'
;MSVGLPQLRGERSEGGFKDLWGVPYTAVEEVGGFSLPTPDEFILADVTKWQDVVKIPDSVKDVDWKAAAEAAMKELPYDRETTSLWYGPGGGTFMNLMNMMGFTEGLSALYEEPDAVKELLQFFFDFYYPIAEQVFDIFQPDVMSLGDDAASENNPFISPLMYREFFVPIYREYTKFAIERGIPVNMHLCGRGEDFIPDLVRIGVCSWEPVQLKNDILEVKARFGRQMVIGGGWEGRGRLTELDVTDEEIRQSVRDAFDKYAVGGAYMFAAAYTPRSTSDTLTPHWNEVLQKEAWDYGQTFYK
;
A
#
# COMPACT_ATOMS: atom_id res chain seq x y z
N MET A 1 -5.70 -2.67 11.12
CA MET A 1 -5.02 -1.45 11.62
C MET A 1 -3.55 -1.54 11.31
N SER A 2 -2.93 -0.48 10.82
CA SER A 2 -1.49 -0.47 10.52
C SER A 2 -0.69 0.13 11.67
N VAL A 3 0.41 -0.51 12.03
CA VAL A 3 1.42 0.01 12.97
C VAL A 3 2.64 0.52 12.21
N GLY A 4 3.25 1.58 12.71
CA GLY A 4 4.47 2.15 12.14
C GLY A 4 5.24 2.97 13.15
N LEU A 5 6.46 3.33 12.79
CA LEU A 5 7.37 4.10 13.63
C LEU A 5 7.25 5.59 13.30
N PRO A 6 6.88 6.43 14.27
CA PRO A 6 6.81 7.89 14.07
C PRO A 6 8.13 8.49 13.56
N GLN A 7 9.27 7.94 13.95
CA GLN A 7 10.60 8.38 13.54
C GLN A 7 10.87 8.23 12.04
N LEU A 8 10.17 7.31 11.37
CA LEU A 8 10.26 7.11 9.92
C LEU A 8 9.30 8.02 9.13
N ARG A 9 8.43 8.75 9.85
CA ARG A 9 7.60 9.79 9.24
C ARG A 9 8.44 11.05 9.06
N GLY A 10 8.29 11.72 7.94
CA GLY A 10 9.00 12.96 7.69
C GLY A 10 8.54 14.14 8.57
N GLU A 11 9.02 15.32 8.24
CA GLU A 11 8.74 16.56 8.96
C GLU A 11 7.45 17.21 8.44
N ARG A 12 6.51 17.52 9.33
CA ARG A 12 5.28 18.24 8.97
C ARG A 12 5.57 19.73 8.76
N SER A 13 4.93 20.32 7.74
CA SER A 13 4.95 21.74 7.44
C SER A 13 3.51 22.27 7.26
N GLU A 14 3.34 23.58 7.18
CA GLU A 14 2.06 24.18 6.82
C GLU A 14 1.70 23.79 5.38
N GLY A 15 0.55 23.13 5.20
CA GLY A 15 0.06 22.69 3.89
C GLY A 15 0.64 21.37 3.35
N GLY A 16 1.48 20.65 4.14
CA GLY A 16 2.05 19.38 3.70
C GLY A 16 3.06 18.77 4.66
N PHE A 17 4.01 18.02 4.12
CA PHE A 17 5.14 17.47 4.87
C PHE A 17 6.31 17.19 3.92
N LYS A 18 7.49 16.93 4.47
CA LYS A 18 8.58 16.27 3.76
C LYS A 18 8.73 14.88 4.32
N ASP A 19 8.90 13.88 3.46
CA ASP A 19 9.18 12.53 3.95
C ASP A 19 10.58 12.41 4.58
N LEU A 20 10.92 11.23 5.07
CA LEU A 20 12.22 10.98 5.70
C LEU A 20 13.41 11.34 4.80
N TRP A 21 13.24 11.22 3.50
CA TRP A 21 14.29 11.44 2.48
C TRP A 21 14.32 12.88 1.96
N GLY A 22 13.39 13.72 2.42
CA GLY A 22 13.29 15.12 2.04
C GLY A 22 12.41 15.40 0.83
N VAL A 23 11.71 14.40 0.30
CA VAL A 23 10.71 14.61 -0.77
C VAL A 23 9.57 15.44 -0.21
N PRO A 24 9.22 16.58 -0.84
CA PRO A 24 8.10 17.41 -0.39
C PRO A 24 6.77 16.87 -0.87
N TYR A 25 5.76 16.93 0.01
CA TYR A 25 4.37 16.56 -0.26
C TYR A 25 3.45 17.73 0.09
N THR A 26 2.47 17.98 -0.79
CA THR A 26 1.46 19.02 -0.62
C THR A 26 0.08 18.40 -0.48
N ALA A 27 -0.73 18.90 0.45
CA ALA A 27 -2.12 18.50 0.60
C ALA A 27 -2.94 18.98 -0.60
N VAL A 28 -3.70 18.07 -1.21
CA VAL A 28 -4.53 18.33 -2.40
C VAL A 28 -6.00 18.28 -2.00
N GLU A 29 -6.69 19.42 -2.09
CA GLU A 29 -8.08 19.59 -1.66
C GLU A 29 -9.04 18.66 -2.43
N GLU A 30 -8.82 18.49 -3.74
CA GLU A 30 -9.66 17.71 -4.63
C GLU A 30 -9.69 16.20 -4.32
N VAL A 31 -8.74 15.74 -3.50
CA VAL A 31 -8.68 14.35 -3.00
C VAL A 31 -8.84 14.29 -1.49
N GLY A 32 -9.63 15.22 -0.92
CA GLY A 32 -9.95 15.24 0.52
C GLY A 32 -8.77 15.58 1.42
N GLY A 33 -7.79 16.33 0.92
CA GLY A 33 -6.62 16.77 1.67
C GLY A 33 -5.50 15.72 1.78
N PHE A 34 -5.57 14.63 1.03
CA PHE A 34 -4.44 13.70 0.93
C PHE A 34 -3.23 14.41 0.34
N SER A 35 -2.05 14.12 0.89
CA SER A 35 -0.81 14.72 0.42
C SER A 35 -0.21 13.89 -0.72
N LEU A 36 0.14 14.56 -1.80
CA LEU A 36 0.84 13.98 -2.95
C LEU A 36 2.23 14.62 -3.08
N PRO A 37 3.21 13.95 -3.70
CA PRO A 37 4.49 14.58 -4.00
C PRO A 37 4.27 15.92 -4.72
N THR A 38 4.93 16.97 -4.25
CA THR A 38 4.78 18.32 -4.82
C THR A 38 5.24 18.32 -6.27
N PRO A 39 4.38 18.72 -7.23
CA PRO A 39 4.76 18.73 -8.64
C PRO A 39 6.02 19.57 -8.88
N ASP A 40 6.91 19.08 -9.72
CA ASP A 40 8.16 19.73 -10.15
C ASP A 40 9.17 20.01 -9.02
N GLU A 41 8.94 19.53 -7.81
CA GLU A 41 9.88 19.63 -6.67
C GLU A 41 10.55 18.29 -6.36
N PHE A 42 11.08 17.63 -7.39
CA PHE A 42 11.81 16.37 -7.25
C PHE A 42 13.22 16.59 -6.71
N ILE A 43 13.66 15.72 -5.81
CA ILE A 43 14.96 15.89 -5.13
C ILE A 43 16.12 15.24 -5.88
N LEU A 44 15.84 14.30 -6.80
CA LEU A 44 16.85 13.52 -7.52
C LEU A 44 16.66 13.68 -9.03
N ALA A 45 17.45 14.58 -9.65
CA ALA A 45 17.38 14.84 -11.08
C ALA A 45 18.19 13.84 -11.93
N ASP A 46 19.19 13.17 -11.34
CA ASP A 46 20.09 12.24 -12.01
C ASP A 46 20.39 11.08 -11.05
N VAL A 47 19.86 9.91 -11.37
CA VAL A 47 19.99 8.72 -10.50
C VAL A 47 21.45 8.27 -10.34
N THR A 48 22.33 8.56 -11.29
CA THR A 48 23.77 8.22 -11.17
C THR A 48 24.47 8.98 -10.05
N LYS A 49 23.84 10.04 -9.54
CA LYS A 49 24.33 10.88 -8.43
C LYS A 49 23.50 10.70 -7.15
N TRP A 50 22.77 9.62 -7.04
CA TRP A 50 21.89 9.42 -5.89
C TRP A 50 22.64 9.49 -4.55
N GLN A 51 23.89 9.01 -4.49
CA GLN A 51 24.72 9.05 -3.29
C GLN A 51 25.04 10.47 -2.80
N ASP A 52 24.98 11.48 -3.68
CA ASP A 52 25.20 12.88 -3.29
C ASP A 52 23.95 13.48 -2.63
N VAL A 53 22.78 13.02 -3.02
CA VAL A 53 21.46 13.55 -2.61
C VAL A 53 20.83 12.75 -1.48
N VAL A 54 20.75 11.43 -1.64
CA VAL A 54 20.05 10.54 -0.70
C VAL A 54 21.01 10.10 0.41
N LYS A 55 20.74 10.54 1.63
CA LYS A 55 21.53 10.24 2.83
C LYS A 55 20.62 9.77 3.94
N ILE A 56 21.13 8.91 4.81
CA ILE A 56 20.41 8.58 6.06
C ILE A 56 20.34 9.86 6.91
N PRO A 57 19.15 10.35 7.24
CA PRO A 57 18.98 11.56 8.04
C PRO A 57 19.57 11.41 9.45
N ASP A 58 20.13 12.49 9.98
CA ASP A 58 20.71 12.49 11.34
C ASP A 58 19.66 12.15 12.41
N SER A 59 18.39 12.50 12.18
CA SER A 59 17.27 12.21 13.07
C SER A 59 17.02 10.71 13.34
N VAL A 60 17.53 9.83 12.50
CA VAL A 60 17.32 8.38 12.62
C VAL A 60 18.59 7.56 12.84
N LYS A 61 19.78 8.19 12.87
CA LYS A 61 21.06 7.49 13.01
C LYS A 61 21.23 6.75 14.34
N ASP A 62 20.76 7.36 15.43
CA ASP A 62 20.97 6.87 16.79
C ASP A 62 19.65 6.42 17.46
N VAL A 63 18.63 6.08 16.68
CA VAL A 63 17.34 5.67 17.21
C VAL A 63 17.42 4.25 17.77
N ASP A 64 17.02 4.08 19.03
CA ASP A 64 16.70 2.78 19.60
C ASP A 64 15.35 2.29 19.05
N TRP A 65 15.41 1.51 17.98
CA TRP A 65 14.22 1.04 17.26
C TRP A 65 13.33 0.14 18.11
N LYS A 66 13.91 -0.61 19.06
CA LYS A 66 13.13 -1.45 19.97
C LYS A 66 12.32 -0.59 20.94
N ALA A 67 12.97 0.38 21.58
CA ALA A 67 12.27 1.31 22.46
C ALA A 67 11.22 2.13 21.72
N ALA A 68 11.50 2.53 20.47
CA ALA A 68 10.54 3.25 19.61
C ALA A 68 9.31 2.38 19.27
N ALA A 69 9.51 1.09 18.98
CA ALA A 69 8.43 0.15 18.73
C ALA A 69 7.58 -0.12 19.98
N GLU A 70 8.21 -0.30 21.14
CA GLU A 70 7.48 -0.45 22.40
C GLU A 70 6.64 0.78 22.75
N ALA A 71 7.16 1.98 22.49
CA ALA A 71 6.42 3.22 22.69
C ALA A 71 5.22 3.32 21.73
N ALA A 72 5.43 2.99 20.44
CA ALA A 72 4.36 3.00 19.45
C ALA A 72 3.23 2.02 19.81
N MET A 73 3.55 0.83 20.30
CA MET A 73 2.55 -0.15 20.71
C MET A 73 1.74 0.28 21.95
N LYS A 74 2.33 1.03 22.87
CA LYS A 74 1.62 1.55 24.05
C LYS A 74 0.57 2.59 23.70
N GLU A 75 0.81 3.35 22.63
CA GLU A 75 -0.11 4.41 22.18
C GLU A 75 -1.15 3.91 21.18
N LEU A 76 -1.01 2.69 20.68
CA LEU A 76 -1.88 2.14 19.66
C LEU A 76 -3.21 1.68 20.28
N PRO A 77 -4.35 2.33 19.99
CA PRO A 77 -5.65 1.96 20.54
C PRO A 77 -6.26 0.80 19.74
N TYR A 78 -5.81 -0.43 19.99
CA TYR A 78 -6.34 -1.58 19.27
C TYR A 78 -6.64 -2.75 20.20
N ASP A 79 -7.60 -3.58 19.77
CA ASP A 79 -8.00 -4.80 20.42
C ASP A 79 -7.76 -5.98 19.46
N ARG A 80 -6.89 -6.89 19.85
CA ARG A 80 -6.53 -8.07 19.03
C ARG A 80 -7.69 -9.05 18.79
N GLU A 81 -8.73 -9.02 19.62
CA GLU A 81 -9.89 -9.89 19.42
C GLU A 81 -10.75 -9.45 18.23
N THR A 82 -10.70 -8.15 17.90
CA THR A 82 -11.55 -7.54 16.87
C THR A 82 -10.79 -6.92 15.71
N THR A 83 -9.45 -6.74 15.86
CA THR A 83 -8.63 -5.98 14.91
C THR A 83 -7.35 -6.71 14.58
N SER A 84 -7.07 -6.96 13.30
CA SER A 84 -5.77 -7.45 12.88
C SER A 84 -4.75 -6.30 12.79
N LEU A 85 -3.52 -6.58 13.19
CA LEU A 85 -2.41 -5.63 13.15
C LEU A 85 -1.55 -5.88 11.91
N TRP A 86 -1.35 -4.83 11.11
CA TRP A 86 -0.59 -4.88 9.87
C TRP A 86 0.68 -4.04 10.01
N TYR A 87 1.79 -4.57 9.54
CA TYR A 87 3.06 -3.86 9.52
C TYR A 87 3.65 -3.83 8.11
N GLY A 88 4.00 -2.62 7.66
CA GLY A 88 4.71 -2.38 6.40
C GLY A 88 6.15 -1.96 6.66
N PRO A 89 7.15 -2.75 6.23
CA PRO A 89 8.55 -2.43 6.50
C PRO A 89 9.06 -1.19 5.77
N GLY A 90 8.45 -0.85 4.62
CA GLY A 90 8.87 0.26 3.76
C GLY A 90 10.12 -0.04 2.94
N GLY A 91 10.44 0.85 2.03
CA GLY A 91 11.71 0.93 1.30
C GLY A 91 11.90 0.00 0.11
N GLY A 92 12.60 0.49 -0.90
CA GLY A 92 12.97 -0.28 -2.09
C GLY A 92 11.83 -0.49 -3.09
N THR A 93 10.85 0.41 -3.12
CA THR A 93 9.65 0.30 -3.96
C THR A 93 9.74 1.16 -5.22
N PHE A 94 8.88 0.87 -6.19
CA PHE A 94 8.70 1.69 -7.38
C PHE A 94 8.37 3.15 -7.01
N MET A 95 7.46 3.34 -6.04
CA MET A 95 7.08 4.68 -5.61
C MET A 95 8.23 5.44 -4.92
N ASN A 96 9.20 4.79 -4.27
CA ASN A 96 10.38 5.49 -3.76
C ASN A 96 11.16 6.18 -4.89
N LEU A 97 11.35 5.48 -6.01
CA LEU A 97 12.04 6.05 -7.17
C LEU A 97 11.21 7.19 -7.81
N MET A 98 9.91 6.94 -8.05
CA MET A 98 9.03 7.92 -8.70
C MET A 98 8.85 9.19 -7.87
N ASN A 99 8.73 9.07 -6.55
CA ASN A 99 8.56 10.23 -5.67
C ASN A 99 9.82 11.11 -5.61
N MET A 100 11.00 10.53 -5.80
CA MET A 100 12.25 11.29 -5.81
C MET A 100 12.56 11.95 -7.14
N MET A 101 12.24 11.29 -8.25
CA MET A 101 12.63 11.71 -9.59
C MET A 101 11.48 12.27 -10.44
N GLY A 102 10.24 12.00 -10.04
CA GLY A 102 9.08 12.13 -10.92
C GLY A 102 8.92 10.95 -11.88
N PHE A 103 7.74 10.81 -12.45
CA PHE A 103 7.42 9.65 -13.30
C PHE A 103 8.25 9.63 -14.61
N THR A 104 8.44 10.79 -15.25
CA THR A 104 9.18 10.84 -16.51
C THR A 104 10.63 10.39 -16.34
N GLU A 105 11.35 11.02 -15.44
CA GLU A 105 12.78 10.74 -15.22
C GLU A 105 12.96 9.39 -14.52
N GLY A 106 12.10 9.04 -13.56
CA GLY A 106 12.18 7.75 -12.87
C GLY A 106 11.93 6.57 -13.80
N LEU A 107 10.96 6.67 -14.71
CA LEU A 107 10.69 5.62 -15.71
C LEU A 107 11.82 5.52 -16.74
N SER A 108 12.40 6.66 -17.17
CA SER A 108 13.56 6.68 -18.07
C SER A 108 14.78 6.03 -17.42
N ALA A 109 15.02 6.34 -16.14
CA ALA A 109 16.15 5.80 -15.39
C ALA A 109 16.16 4.26 -15.30
N LEU A 110 14.99 3.61 -15.24
CA LEU A 110 14.89 2.14 -15.27
C LEU A 110 15.49 1.52 -16.56
N TYR A 111 15.48 2.26 -17.65
CA TYR A 111 16.05 1.81 -18.94
C TYR A 111 17.48 2.30 -19.16
N GLU A 112 17.76 3.53 -18.81
CA GLU A 112 19.00 4.21 -19.14
C GLU A 112 20.10 3.93 -18.12
N GLU A 113 19.72 3.81 -16.82
CA GLU A 113 20.65 3.69 -15.71
C GLU A 113 20.25 2.55 -14.73
N PRO A 114 20.02 1.32 -15.22
CA PRO A 114 19.47 0.23 -14.43
C PRO A 114 20.31 -0.14 -13.21
N ASP A 115 21.64 -0.04 -13.31
CA ASP A 115 22.54 -0.39 -12.20
C ASP A 115 22.45 0.64 -11.07
N ALA A 116 22.45 1.94 -11.41
CA ALA A 116 22.29 3.01 -10.41
C ALA A 116 20.91 2.94 -9.71
N VAL A 117 19.84 2.61 -10.46
CA VAL A 117 18.52 2.38 -9.87
C VAL A 117 18.56 1.21 -8.89
N LYS A 118 19.16 0.07 -9.26
CA LYS A 118 19.27 -1.10 -8.37
C LYS A 118 20.06 -0.78 -7.10
N GLU A 119 21.15 -0.02 -7.22
CA GLU A 119 21.93 0.43 -6.07
C GLU A 119 21.11 1.31 -5.12
N LEU A 120 20.33 2.25 -5.65
CA LEU A 120 19.45 3.12 -4.87
C LEU A 120 18.35 2.29 -4.16
N LEU A 121 17.69 1.37 -4.87
CA LEU A 121 16.67 0.50 -4.28
C LEU A 121 17.28 -0.40 -3.19
N GLN A 122 18.48 -0.93 -3.40
CA GLN A 122 19.21 -1.71 -2.40
C GLN A 122 19.57 -0.86 -1.19
N PHE A 123 19.98 0.39 -1.36
CA PHE A 123 20.23 1.31 -0.26
C PHE A 123 19.00 1.50 0.64
N PHE A 124 17.82 1.66 0.06
CA PHE A 124 16.59 1.73 0.86
C PHE A 124 16.32 0.42 1.59
N PHE A 125 16.48 -0.71 0.92
CA PHE A 125 16.32 -2.01 1.56
C PHE A 125 17.29 -2.18 2.74
N ASP A 126 18.56 -1.87 2.56
CA ASP A 126 19.62 -1.98 3.58
C ASP A 126 19.35 -1.07 4.79
N PHE A 127 18.63 0.02 4.59
CA PHE A 127 18.19 0.90 5.68
C PHE A 127 16.97 0.33 6.43
N TYR A 128 15.92 -0.05 5.70
CA TYR A 128 14.65 -0.44 6.31
C TYR A 128 14.61 -1.88 6.83
N TYR A 129 15.30 -2.80 6.19
CA TYR A 129 15.25 -4.22 6.54
C TYR A 129 15.78 -4.49 7.97
N PRO A 130 16.94 -3.96 8.39
CA PRO A 130 17.43 -4.15 9.78
C PRO A 130 16.50 -3.50 10.82
N ILE A 131 15.77 -2.45 10.46
CA ILE A 131 14.77 -1.85 11.35
C ILE A 131 13.60 -2.83 11.51
N ALA A 132 13.11 -3.39 10.39
CA ALA A 132 12.05 -4.38 10.42
C ALA A 132 12.42 -5.60 11.30
N GLU A 133 13.64 -6.11 11.18
CA GLU A 133 14.13 -7.21 12.03
C GLU A 133 14.07 -6.89 13.54
N GLN A 134 14.36 -5.65 13.92
CA GLN A 134 14.37 -5.24 15.33
C GLN A 134 12.97 -5.04 15.91
N VAL A 135 12.01 -4.58 15.10
CA VAL A 135 10.69 -4.17 15.60
C VAL A 135 9.60 -5.22 15.42
N PHE A 136 9.80 -6.16 14.51
CA PHE A 136 8.78 -7.13 14.12
C PHE A 136 8.28 -7.98 15.30
N ASP A 137 9.22 -8.50 16.12
CA ASP A 137 8.87 -9.33 17.27
C ASP A 137 8.20 -8.53 18.41
N ILE A 138 8.34 -7.19 18.41
CA ILE A 138 7.67 -6.29 19.35
C ILE A 138 6.25 -6.00 18.84
N PHE A 139 6.10 -5.69 17.56
CA PHE A 139 4.81 -5.43 16.96
C PHE A 139 3.93 -6.69 16.88
N GLN A 140 4.54 -7.84 16.67
CA GLN A 140 3.83 -9.12 16.46
C GLN A 140 2.67 -8.96 15.48
N PRO A 141 2.91 -8.50 14.26
CA PRO A 141 1.84 -8.24 13.31
C PRO A 141 1.14 -9.54 12.90
N ASP A 142 -0.14 -9.43 12.57
CA ASP A 142 -0.92 -10.54 12.00
C ASP A 142 -0.69 -10.66 10.49
N VAL A 143 -0.27 -9.56 9.85
CA VAL A 143 0.01 -9.48 8.40
C VAL A 143 1.20 -8.55 8.18
N MET A 144 2.16 -8.97 7.34
CA MET A 144 3.11 -8.05 6.73
C MET A 144 2.51 -7.47 5.46
N SER A 145 2.46 -6.15 5.34
CA SER A 145 1.94 -5.48 4.14
C SER A 145 3.06 -4.80 3.38
N LEU A 146 3.42 -5.35 2.23
CA LEU A 146 4.23 -4.67 1.24
C LEU A 146 3.35 -3.66 0.48
N GLY A 147 3.92 -2.56 0.03
CA GLY A 147 3.15 -1.54 -0.68
C GLY A 147 3.91 -1.00 -1.88
N ASP A 148 3.23 -0.97 -3.02
CA ASP A 148 3.79 -0.39 -4.23
C ASP A 148 2.70 -0.09 -5.27
N ASP A 149 2.65 1.13 -5.80
CA ASP A 149 1.67 1.53 -6.79
C ASP A 149 2.31 1.60 -8.19
N ALA A 150 2.77 0.43 -8.69
CA ALA A 150 3.43 0.31 -10.00
C ALA A 150 2.45 0.26 -11.20
N ALA A 151 1.18 0.61 -11.01
CA ALA A 151 0.16 0.60 -12.04
C ALA A 151 -0.77 1.83 -11.95
N SER A 152 -1.16 2.33 -13.11
CA SER A 152 -2.28 3.28 -13.23
C SER A 152 -3.62 2.54 -13.25
N GLU A 153 -4.72 3.28 -13.26
CA GLU A 153 -6.07 2.70 -13.37
C GLU A 153 -6.22 1.74 -14.55
N ASN A 154 -5.57 2.02 -15.67
CA ASN A 154 -5.80 1.29 -16.91
C ASN A 154 -4.66 0.33 -17.30
N ASN A 155 -3.43 0.62 -16.90
CA ASN A 155 -2.25 -0.15 -17.30
C ASN A 155 -1.15 -0.08 -16.24
N PRO A 156 -0.28 -1.11 -16.15
CA PRO A 156 0.98 -1.00 -15.45
C PRO A 156 1.85 0.14 -16.01
N PHE A 157 2.62 0.81 -15.16
CA PHE A 157 3.60 1.82 -15.58
C PHE A 157 4.84 1.18 -16.20
N ILE A 158 5.16 -0.04 -15.80
CA ILE A 158 6.31 -0.82 -16.27
C ILE A 158 5.88 -2.23 -16.68
N SER A 159 6.70 -2.89 -17.48
CA SER A 159 6.42 -4.27 -17.87
C SER A 159 6.60 -5.25 -16.69
N PRO A 160 5.93 -6.41 -16.70
CA PRO A 160 6.17 -7.47 -15.71
C PRO A 160 7.65 -7.95 -15.67
N LEU A 161 8.37 -7.83 -16.78
CA LEU A 161 9.82 -8.16 -16.82
C LEU A 161 10.63 -7.16 -15.99
N MET A 162 10.36 -5.86 -16.14
CA MET A 162 11.02 -4.83 -15.33
C MET A 162 10.64 -4.94 -13.86
N TYR A 163 9.35 -5.15 -13.55
CA TYR A 163 8.91 -5.36 -12.18
C TYR A 163 9.65 -6.52 -11.52
N ARG A 164 9.80 -7.64 -12.25
CA ARG A 164 10.55 -8.83 -11.80
C ARG A 164 12.03 -8.56 -11.61
N GLU A 165 12.61 -7.71 -12.44
CA GLU A 165 14.03 -7.40 -12.40
C GLU A 165 14.39 -6.48 -11.23
N PHE A 166 13.62 -5.41 -11.02
CA PHE A 166 13.98 -4.34 -10.09
C PHE A 166 13.37 -4.52 -8.70
N PHE A 167 12.10 -4.93 -8.60
CA PHE A 167 11.35 -4.87 -7.34
C PHE A 167 11.11 -6.21 -6.68
N VAL A 168 10.81 -7.25 -7.46
CA VAL A 168 10.56 -8.61 -6.93
C VAL A 168 11.73 -9.15 -6.08
N PRO A 169 13.01 -8.89 -6.37
CA PRO A 169 14.11 -9.36 -5.51
C PRO A 169 14.01 -8.80 -4.08
N ILE A 170 13.69 -7.53 -3.92
CA ILE A 170 13.51 -6.87 -2.61
C ILE A 170 12.28 -7.43 -1.89
N TYR A 171 11.16 -7.53 -2.58
CA TYR A 171 9.93 -8.09 -1.99
C TYR A 171 10.11 -9.54 -1.57
N ARG A 172 10.91 -10.32 -2.27
CA ARG A 172 11.23 -11.70 -1.90
C ARG A 172 11.91 -11.79 -0.54
N GLU A 173 12.85 -10.91 -0.24
CA GLU A 173 13.54 -10.93 1.05
C GLU A 173 12.58 -10.58 2.20
N TYR A 174 11.74 -9.56 2.05
CA TYR A 174 10.71 -9.25 3.02
C TYR A 174 9.71 -10.40 3.18
N THR A 175 9.25 -10.96 2.07
CA THR A 175 8.29 -12.08 2.09
C THR A 175 8.87 -13.30 2.79
N LYS A 176 10.12 -13.67 2.48
CA LYS A 176 10.84 -14.75 3.15
C LYS A 176 10.93 -14.52 4.65
N PHE A 177 11.31 -13.31 5.06
CA PHE A 177 11.39 -12.91 6.47
C PHE A 177 10.06 -13.11 7.23
N ALA A 178 8.95 -12.72 6.62
CA ALA A 178 7.61 -12.88 7.22
C ALA A 178 7.18 -14.36 7.27
N ILE A 179 7.36 -15.10 6.17
CA ILE A 179 6.98 -16.51 6.08
C ILE A 179 7.76 -17.38 7.10
N GLU A 180 9.04 -17.12 7.30
CA GLU A 180 9.85 -17.82 8.30
C GLU A 180 9.33 -17.63 9.74
N ARG A 181 8.52 -16.57 9.96
CA ARG A 181 7.81 -16.27 11.21
C ARG A 181 6.36 -16.71 11.23
N GLY A 182 5.89 -17.37 10.17
CA GLY A 182 4.50 -17.82 10.04
C GLY A 182 3.50 -16.70 9.74
N ILE A 183 3.97 -15.53 9.29
CA ILE A 183 3.14 -14.36 9.03
C ILE A 183 2.77 -14.27 7.54
N PRO A 184 1.47 -14.15 7.20
CA PRO A 184 1.04 -13.96 5.82
C PRO A 184 1.48 -12.60 5.28
N VAL A 185 1.72 -12.54 3.97
CA VAL A 185 2.16 -11.31 3.29
C VAL A 185 1.08 -10.80 2.35
N ASN A 186 0.72 -9.55 2.55
CA ASN A 186 -0.14 -8.77 1.67
C ASN A 186 0.69 -7.90 0.72
N MET A 187 0.18 -7.67 -0.48
CA MET A 187 0.65 -6.60 -1.36
C MET A 187 -0.44 -5.55 -1.50
N HIS A 188 -0.14 -4.33 -1.05
CA HIS A 188 -0.92 -3.15 -1.41
C HIS A 188 -0.46 -2.68 -2.79
N LEU A 189 -1.32 -2.79 -3.79
CA LEU A 189 -1.02 -2.42 -5.17
C LEU A 189 -2.27 -1.87 -5.83
N CYS A 190 -2.32 -0.55 -5.95
CA CYS A 190 -3.38 0.16 -6.66
C CYS A 190 -3.26 -0.01 -8.19
N GLY A 191 -4.34 0.32 -8.89
CA GLY A 191 -4.39 0.30 -10.34
C GLY A 191 -4.64 -1.09 -10.94
N ARG A 192 -4.37 -1.20 -12.26
CA ARG A 192 -4.49 -2.45 -12.99
C ARG A 192 -3.19 -3.27 -12.87
N GLY A 193 -3.02 -3.91 -11.72
CA GLY A 193 -1.79 -4.62 -11.34
C GLY A 193 -1.82 -6.14 -11.55
N GLU A 194 -2.87 -6.71 -12.14
CA GLU A 194 -3.06 -8.16 -12.32
C GLU A 194 -1.88 -8.86 -13.02
N ASP A 195 -1.16 -8.13 -13.88
CA ASP A 195 -0.01 -8.65 -14.61
C ASP A 195 1.21 -8.99 -13.70
N PHE A 196 1.27 -8.40 -12.50
CA PHE A 196 2.33 -8.66 -11.52
C PHE A 196 2.03 -9.82 -10.58
N ILE A 197 0.76 -10.22 -10.44
CA ILE A 197 0.31 -11.24 -9.50
C ILE A 197 1.06 -12.58 -9.64
N PRO A 198 1.37 -13.09 -10.87
CA PRO A 198 2.14 -14.32 -11.00
C PRO A 198 3.51 -14.30 -10.30
N ASP A 199 4.19 -13.16 -10.31
CA ASP A 199 5.49 -13.03 -9.67
C ASP A 199 5.35 -12.87 -8.14
N LEU A 200 4.34 -12.13 -7.69
CA LEU A 200 4.02 -11.96 -6.28
C LEU A 200 3.64 -13.28 -5.61
N VAL A 201 2.76 -14.08 -6.22
CA VAL A 201 2.43 -15.43 -5.72
C VAL A 201 3.68 -16.31 -5.63
N ARG A 202 4.57 -16.24 -6.64
CA ARG A 202 5.80 -17.06 -6.66
C ARG A 202 6.74 -16.77 -5.51
N ILE A 203 6.77 -15.55 -5.00
CA ILE A 203 7.58 -15.19 -3.83
C ILE A 203 6.85 -15.37 -2.51
N GLY A 204 5.56 -15.77 -2.52
CA GLY A 204 4.79 -16.10 -1.33
C GLY A 204 3.85 -15.01 -0.83
N VAL A 205 3.62 -13.94 -1.60
CA VAL A 205 2.51 -13.00 -1.34
C VAL A 205 1.19 -13.77 -1.48
N CYS A 206 0.33 -13.67 -0.49
CA CYS A 206 -0.91 -14.45 -0.41
C CYS A 206 -2.20 -13.59 -0.34
N SER A 207 -2.06 -12.26 -0.31
CA SER A 207 -3.20 -11.34 -0.48
C SER A 207 -2.78 -10.10 -1.26
N TRP A 208 -3.75 -9.51 -1.94
CA TRP A 208 -3.60 -8.31 -2.74
C TRP A 208 -4.79 -7.36 -2.48
N GLU A 209 -4.50 -6.11 -2.14
CA GLU A 209 -5.49 -5.03 -1.94
C GLU A 209 -4.87 -3.66 -2.30
N PRO A 210 -5.68 -2.66 -2.65
CA PRO A 210 -7.09 -2.76 -3.04
C PRO A 210 -7.23 -3.23 -4.49
N VAL A 211 -7.95 -4.31 -4.72
CA VAL A 211 -8.16 -4.80 -6.08
C VAL A 211 -9.25 -3.98 -6.76
N GLN A 212 -8.85 -3.14 -7.68
CA GLN A 212 -9.75 -2.24 -8.41
C GLN A 212 -10.45 -2.94 -9.58
N LEU A 213 -11.63 -2.41 -9.97
CA LEU A 213 -12.55 -3.04 -10.93
C LEU A 213 -12.03 -3.14 -12.38
N LYS A 214 -10.93 -2.47 -12.71
CA LYS A 214 -10.27 -2.59 -14.03
C LYS A 214 -9.46 -3.88 -14.19
N ASN A 215 -9.20 -4.59 -13.08
CA ASN A 215 -8.57 -5.91 -13.11
C ASN A 215 -9.60 -7.00 -13.44
N ASP A 216 -9.17 -8.06 -14.09
CA ASP A 216 -9.99 -9.27 -14.24
C ASP A 216 -9.93 -10.14 -12.97
N ILE A 217 -10.70 -9.70 -11.95
CA ILE A 217 -10.72 -10.33 -10.63
C ILE A 217 -11.09 -11.81 -10.70
N LEU A 218 -12.05 -12.15 -11.56
CA LEU A 218 -12.51 -13.54 -11.69
C LEU A 218 -11.46 -14.44 -12.34
N GLU A 219 -10.71 -13.93 -13.31
CA GLU A 219 -9.58 -14.66 -13.91
C GLU A 219 -8.45 -14.85 -12.88
N VAL A 220 -8.10 -13.83 -12.11
CA VAL A 220 -7.11 -13.95 -11.02
C VAL A 220 -7.56 -15.01 -10.01
N LYS A 221 -8.82 -15.02 -9.59
CA LYS A 221 -9.38 -16.04 -8.70
C LYS A 221 -9.38 -17.42 -9.32
N ALA A 222 -9.74 -17.56 -10.59
CA ALA A 222 -9.72 -18.82 -11.31
C ALA A 222 -8.30 -19.41 -11.41
N ARG A 223 -7.31 -18.54 -11.66
CA ARG A 223 -5.91 -18.94 -11.85
C ARG A 223 -5.19 -19.31 -10.55
N PHE A 224 -5.38 -18.52 -9.48
CA PHE A 224 -4.62 -18.68 -8.25
C PHE A 224 -5.42 -19.30 -7.11
N GLY A 225 -6.74 -19.33 -7.20
CA GLY A 225 -7.62 -19.95 -6.21
C GLY A 225 -7.37 -19.40 -4.81
N ARG A 226 -7.10 -20.28 -3.86
CA ARG A 226 -6.86 -19.90 -2.45
C ARG A 226 -5.43 -19.46 -2.17
N GLN A 227 -4.55 -19.42 -3.17
CA GLN A 227 -3.19 -18.91 -3.00
C GLN A 227 -3.14 -17.37 -2.95
N MET A 228 -4.19 -16.71 -3.46
CA MET A 228 -4.29 -15.24 -3.47
C MET A 228 -5.65 -14.80 -2.94
N VAL A 229 -5.65 -14.16 -1.78
CA VAL A 229 -6.84 -13.48 -1.24
C VAL A 229 -7.01 -12.16 -1.96
N ILE A 230 -8.20 -11.93 -2.50
CA ILE A 230 -8.57 -10.68 -3.17
C ILE A 230 -9.21 -9.74 -2.15
N GLY A 231 -8.56 -8.62 -1.90
CA GLY A 231 -9.10 -7.53 -1.07
C GLY A 231 -9.60 -6.38 -1.93
N GLY A 232 -10.91 -6.20 -2.07
CA GLY A 232 -11.46 -5.12 -2.91
C GLY A 232 -12.65 -5.54 -3.74
N GLY A 233 -12.58 -5.26 -5.07
CA GLY A 233 -13.67 -5.59 -5.97
C GLY A 233 -14.92 -4.70 -5.82
N TRP A 234 -14.77 -3.57 -5.15
CA TRP A 234 -15.79 -2.54 -4.99
C TRP A 234 -15.17 -1.14 -5.15
N GLU A 235 -15.88 -0.26 -5.79
CA GLU A 235 -15.50 1.15 -5.92
C GLU A 235 -16.74 2.03 -5.90
N GLY A 236 -16.67 3.18 -5.22
CA GLY A 236 -17.68 4.22 -5.29
C GLY A 236 -17.64 4.92 -6.66
N ARG A 237 -18.39 4.42 -7.64
CA ARG A 237 -18.46 4.94 -9.00
C ARG A 237 -19.90 5.13 -9.47
N GLY A 238 -20.08 6.02 -10.45
CA GLY A 238 -21.38 6.26 -11.09
C GLY A 238 -22.44 6.64 -10.06
N ARG A 239 -23.57 5.94 -10.04
CA ARG A 239 -24.68 6.21 -9.12
C ARG A 239 -24.25 6.27 -7.64
N LEU A 240 -23.25 5.48 -7.24
CA LEU A 240 -22.77 5.44 -5.87
C LEU A 240 -22.02 6.70 -5.42
N THR A 241 -21.71 7.62 -6.33
CA THR A 241 -21.07 8.91 -6.02
C THR A 241 -22.01 10.12 -6.13
N GLU A 242 -23.27 9.91 -6.51
CA GLU A 242 -24.27 10.97 -6.57
C GLU A 242 -24.65 11.45 -5.16
N LEU A 243 -24.98 12.74 -5.02
CA LEU A 243 -25.28 13.34 -3.71
C LEU A 243 -26.53 12.77 -3.05
N ASP A 244 -27.42 12.22 -3.85
CA ASP A 244 -28.71 11.64 -3.45
C ASP A 244 -28.69 10.10 -3.42
N VAL A 245 -27.49 9.48 -3.43
CA VAL A 245 -27.36 8.05 -3.25
C VAL A 245 -28.01 7.63 -1.91
N THR A 246 -28.80 6.60 -1.97
CA THR A 246 -29.48 6.09 -0.77
C THR A 246 -28.63 5.05 -0.05
N ASP A 247 -28.82 4.92 1.25
CA ASP A 247 -28.17 3.87 2.05
C ASP A 247 -28.42 2.47 1.49
N GLU A 248 -29.61 2.21 0.93
CA GLU A 248 -29.92 0.89 0.38
C GLU A 248 -29.17 0.63 -0.94
N GLU A 249 -28.94 1.64 -1.77
CA GLU A 249 -28.11 1.49 -2.96
C GLU A 249 -26.66 1.14 -2.57
N ILE A 250 -26.13 1.76 -1.51
CA ILE A 250 -24.81 1.44 -0.98
C ILE A 250 -24.79 0.00 -0.46
N ARG A 251 -25.76 -0.40 0.37
CA ARG A 251 -25.85 -1.78 0.91
C ARG A 251 -25.94 -2.81 -0.21
N GLN A 252 -26.79 -2.57 -1.21
CA GLN A 252 -26.94 -3.49 -2.33
C GLN A 252 -25.63 -3.65 -3.10
N SER A 253 -24.89 -2.58 -3.32
CA SER A 253 -23.59 -2.65 -4.01
C SER A 253 -22.56 -3.49 -3.25
N VAL A 254 -22.60 -3.49 -1.92
CA VAL A 254 -21.76 -4.37 -1.07
C VAL A 254 -22.14 -5.83 -1.27
N ARG A 255 -23.45 -6.15 -1.21
CA ARG A 255 -23.95 -7.52 -1.42
C ARG A 255 -23.58 -8.04 -2.80
N ASP A 256 -23.73 -7.22 -3.83
CA ASP A 256 -23.36 -7.56 -5.22
C ASP A 256 -21.86 -7.90 -5.33
N ALA A 257 -20.99 -7.20 -4.61
CA ALA A 257 -19.56 -7.49 -4.58
C ALA A 257 -19.28 -8.84 -3.89
N PHE A 258 -19.91 -9.13 -2.76
CA PHE A 258 -19.81 -10.44 -2.10
C PHE A 258 -20.32 -11.57 -2.98
N ASP A 259 -21.53 -11.43 -3.53
CA ASP A 259 -22.16 -12.43 -4.39
C ASP A 259 -21.30 -12.76 -5.62
N LYS A 260 -20.60 -11.76 -6.14
CA LYS A 260 -19.74 -11.90 -7.31
C LYS A 260 -18.36 -12.47 -6.97
N TYR A 261 -17.71 -11.97 -5.91
CA TYR A 261 -16.29 -12.22 -5.68
C TYR A 261 -15.99 -13.13 -4.49
N ALA A 262 -16.92 -13.28 -3.53
CA ALA A 262 -16.67 -14.08 -2.34
C ALA A 262 -16.91 -15.57 -2.52
N VAL A 263 -17.57 -15.98 -3.61
CA VAL A 263 -17.83 -17.40 -3.93
C VAL A 263 -16.52 -18.18 -3.97
N GLY A 264 -16.48 -19.31 -3.26
CA GLY A 264 -15.28 -20.17 -3.14
C GLY A 264 -14.25 -19.68 -2.11
N GLY A 265 -14.50 -18.58 -1.41
CA GLY A 265 -13.59 -17.98 -0.41
C GLY A 265 -12.45 -17.18 -1.05
N ALA A 266 -11.36 -16.98 -0.30
CA ALA A 266 -10.21 -16.14 -0.69
C ALA A 266 -10.63 -14.73 -1.15
N TYR A 267 -11.53 -14.12 -0.39
CA TYR A 267 -12.02 -12.77 -0.61
C TYR A 267 -12.12 -12.00 0.70
N MET A 268 -11.73 -10.76 0.67
CA MET A 268 -11.86 -9.78 1.75
C MET A 268 -12.48 -8.52 1.17
N PHE A 269 -13.57 -8.05 1.76
CA PHE A 269 -14.11 -6.75 1.39
C PHE A 269 -13.20 -5.65 1.94
N ALA A 270 -12.44 -5.01 1.08
CA ALA A 270 -11.54 -3.92 1.41
C ALA A 270 -11.88 -2.71 0.52
N ALA A 271 -12.71 -1.82 1.04
CA ALA A 271 -13.20 -0.66 0.29
C ALA A 271 -13.59 0.48 1.22
N ALA A 272 -13.48 1.69 0.69
CA ALA A 272 -13.99 2.90 1.31
C ALA A 272 -14.28 3.96 0.24
N TYR A 273 -15.18 4.87 0.55
CA TYR A 273 -15.28 6.13 -0.18
C TYR A 273 -14.13 7.05 0.21
N THR A 274 -13.48 7.64 -0.78
CA THR A 274 -12.52 8.71 -0.56
C THR A 274 -13.26 10.05 -0.43
N PRO A 275 -12.93 10.88 0.55
CA PRO A 275 -13.51 12.23 0.65
C PRO A 275 -13.27 13.02 -0.63
N ARG A 276 -14.28 13.78 -1.07
CA ARG A 276 -14.23 14.61 -2.30
C ARG A 276 -13.57 15.96 -2.05
N SER A 277 -13.50 16.37 -0.80
CA SER A 277 -12.84 17.58 -0.32
C SER A 277 -12.63 17.50 1.20
N THR A 278 -11.87 18.42 1.75
CA THR A 278 -11.68 18.55 3.21
C THR A 278 -12.97 18.90 3.97
N SER A 279 -13.96 19.45 3.28
CA SER A 279 -15.29 19.81 3.83
C SER A 279 -16.38 18.76 3.54
N ASP A 280 -16.04 17.61 3.00
CA ASP A 280 -17.02 16.56 2.66
C ASP A 280 -17.63 15.93 3.92
N THR A 281 -18.92 16.12 4.10
CA THR A 281 -19.68 15.61 5.26
C THR A 281 -20.48 14.34 4.96
N LEU A 282 -20.61 13.93 3.70
CA LEU A 282 -21.36 12.76 3.28
C LEU A 282 -20.53 11.49 3.33
N THR A 283 -19.29 11.56 2.94
CA THR A 283 -18.38 10.40 2.90
C THR A 283 -18.27 9.66 4.24
N PRO A 284 -18.20 10.32 5.41
CA PRO A 284 -18.21 9.59 6.69
C PRO A 284 -19.45 8.72 6.87
N HIS A 285 -20.65 9.25 6.57
CA HIS A 285 -21.89 8.48 6.66
C HIS A 285 -21.92 7.33 5.64
N TRP A 286 -21.52 7.56 4.40
CA TRP A 286 -21.47 6.51 3.38
C TRP A 286 -20.51 5.38 3.76
N ASN A 287 -19.36 5.72 4.35
CA ASN A 287 -18.42 4.72 4.85
C ASN A 287 -18.97 3.93 6.03
N GLU A 288 -19.74 4.55 6.93
CA GLU A 288 -20.42 3.85 8.02
C GLU A 288 -21.42 2.81 7.47
N VAL A 289 -22.26 3.21 6.51
CA VAL A 289 -23.22 2.32 5.85
C VAL A 289 -22.51 1.17 5.12
N LEU A 290 -21.48 1.50 4.36
CA LEU A 290 -20.67 0.55 3.60
C LEU A 290 -20.05 -0.53 4.51
N GLN A 291 -19.36 -0.09 5.56
CA GLN A 291 -18.62 -0.99 6.45
C GLN A 291 -19.56 -1.83 7.31
N LYS A 292 -20.67 -1.22 7.77
CA LYS A 292 -21.67 -1.97 8.51
C LYS A 292 -22.28 -3.09 7.67
N GLU A 293 -22.66 -2.81 6.43
CA GLU A 293 -23.21 -3.84 5.55
C GLU A 293 -22.17 -4.91 5.21
N ALA A 294 -20.93 -4.52 4.95
CA ALA A 294 -19.86 -5.47 4.68
C ALA A 294 -19.64 -6.44 5.86
N TRP A 295 -19.73 -5.92 7.09
CA TRP A 295 -19.65 -6.75 8.30
C TRP A 295 -20.84 -7.68 8.42
N ASP A 296 -22.07 -7.13 8.38
CA ASP A 296 -23.31 -7.88 8.61
C ASP A 296 -23.52 -8.96 7.53
N TYR A 297 -23.38 -8.58 6.25
CA TYR A 297 -23.56 -9.49 5.13
C TYR A 297 -22.44 -10.54 5.05
N GLY A 298 -21.19 -10.12 5.25
CA GLY A 298 -20.05 -11.04 5.25
C GLY A 298 -20.18 -12.15 6.29
N GLN A 299 -20.65 -11.85 7.50
CA GLN A 299 -20.88 -12.86 8.53
C GLN A 299 -21.97 -13.88 8.13
N THR A 300 -22.97 -13.45 7.37
CA THR A 300 -24.04 -14.36 6.90
C THR A 300 -23.63 -15.13 5.65
N PHE A 301 -22.82 -14.51 4.78
CA PHE A 301 -22.39 -15.10 3.52
C PHE A 301 -21.52 -16.35 3.71
N TYR A 302 -20.64 -16.35 4.72
CA TYR A 302 -19.71 -17.45 4.98
C TYR A 302 -20.22 -18.52 5.96
N LYS A 303 -21.49 -18.48 6.35
CA LYS A 303 -22.15 -19.52 7.14
C LYS A 303 -22.58 -20.66 6.25
#